data_01a873055dcec7c9ccbdba76e3e97500
#
_entry.id   01a873055dcec7c9ccbdba76e3e97500
#
_cell.length_a   1.000
_cell.length_b   1.000
_cell.length_c   1.000
_cell.angle_alpha   90.00
_cell.angle_beta   90.00
_cell.angle_gamma   90.00
#
_symmetry.space_group_name_H-M   'P 1'
#
loop_
_entity.id
_entity.type
_entity.pdbx_description
1 polymer ?
#
loop_
_entity_poly.entity_id
_entity_poly.type
_entity_poly.pdbx_seq_one_letter_code
_entity_poly.pdbx_strand_id
1 'polypeptide(L)'
;MASQLNRPLLSVSNLLLLVATIFLAILLWQLRGLLVTLMIAVVLAAAIAPIVNIAERWRFPRWLAVIGVYLTLVAGLTGVGLLVGPTLIAQIETLVRILPLYIDNLFGLVEQFALKLGITESEIEQFFDLQALTGWIIRSGQQLLVSSYDITTGILGGIFNLILAFLLSGYMVAGRENLISGLVNLFPQPWSDRLAEQVEPIARRMGGYIQGRVLVSAILSVAITIGLGILGLSEFALALGAIAGFTNLIPFLGPILGVIPALVVAISQGGWTFLWVLLLFIVVQNLETYVLDPLLVGSSVQVHPLYQLLAVLGGTQVLGILGAVIVPPWIAGASVLLENLYLRPKLLAEGKVSREPGVGSRESICSNW
;
A
#
# COMPACT_ATOMS: atom_id res chain seq x y z
N MET A 1 16.18 -6.42 -62.43
CA MET A 1 16.33 -5.87 -61.07
C MET A 1 15.16 -4.92 -60.78
N ALA A 2 13.96 -5.42 -60.56
CA ALA A 2 12.80 -4.61 -60.10
C ALA A 2 11.59 -5.54 -59.89
N SER A 3 11.51 -6.28 -58.79
CA SER A 3 10.27 -7.01 -58.45
C SER A 3 10.23 -7.45 -56.99
N GLN A 4 10.58 -6.54 -56.01
CA GLN A 4 10.51 -6.82 -54.57
C GLN A 4 9.80 -5.71 -53.79
N LEU A 5 8.95 -4.87 -54.40
CA LEU A 5 8.31 -3.74 -53.70
C LEU A 5 6.78 -3.74 -53.80
N ASN A 6 6.10 -4.87 -53.58
CA ASN A 6 4.65 -4.85 -53.35
C ASN A 6 4.24 -6.00 -52.48
N ARG A 7 4.70 -6.01 -51.21
CA ARG A 7 3.94 -6.70 -50.15
C ARG A 7 2.91 -5.69 -49.68
N PRO A 8 1.60 -5.96 -49.81
CA PRO A 8 0.58 -5.09 -49.26
C PRO A 8 0.80 -5.02 -47.75
N LEU A 9 1.06 -3.83 -47.21
CA LEU A 9 1.24 -3.56 -45.78
C LEU A 9 0.03 -3.95 -44.93
N LEU A 10 -1.08 -4.24 -45.59
CA LEU A 10 -2.35 -4.69 -45.01
C LEU A 10 -2.68 -6.11 -45.49
N SER A 11 -1.96 -7.12 -45.06
CA SER A 11 -2.43 -8.49 -45.15
C SER A 11 -3.70 -8.63 -44.30
N VAL A 12 -4.70 -9.38 -44.76
CA VAL A 12 -5.93 -9.72 -44.00
C VAL A 12 -5.57 -10.21 -42.61
N SER A 13 -4.50 -10.97 -42.46
CA SER A 13 -3.94 -11.43 -41.18
C SER A 13 -3.55 -10.26 -40.27
N ASN A 14 -2.86 -9.21 -40.81
CA ASN A 14 -2.48 -8.06 -39.99
C ASN A 14 -3.68 -7.20 -39.58
N LEU A 15 -4.71 -7.12 -40.41
CA LEU A 15 -5.95 -6.41 -40.12
C LEU A 15 -6.73 -7.15 -39.04
N LEU A 16 -6.82 -8.48 -39.09
CA LEU A 16 -7.45 -9.30 -38.07
C LEU A 16 -6.70 -9.18 -36.73
N LEU A 17 -5.37 -9.21 -36.73
CA LEU A 17 -4.55 -9.00 -35.53
C LEU A 17 -4.79 -7.62 -34.92
N LEU A 18 -4.87 -6.56 -35.74
CA LEU A 18 -5.13 -5.21 -35.28
C LEU A 18 -6.52 -5.09 -34.65
N VAL A 19 -7.56 -5.64 -35.30
CA VAL A 19 -8.94 -5.67 -34.77
C VAL A 19 -9.00 -6.48 -33.47
N ALA A 20 -8.36 -7.64 -33.41
CA ALA A 20 -8.28 -8.46 -32.21
C ALA A 20 -7.58 -7.74 -31.06
N THR A 21 -6.49 -7.00 -31.36
CA THR A 21 -5.74 -6.21 -30.37
C THR A 21 -6.60 -5.07 -29.81
N ILE A 22 -7.31 -4.33 -30.70
CA ILE A 22 -8.22 -3.24 -30.28
C ILE A 22 -9.36 -3.82 -29.43
N PHE A 23 -9.97 -4.91 -29.88
CA PHE A 23 -11.04 -5.57 -29.12
C PHE A 23 -10.56 -6.03 -27.75
N LEU A 24 -9.38 -6.63 -27.67
CA LEU A 24 -8.75 -7.04 -26.41
C LEU A 24 -8.48 -5.83 -25.49
N ALA A 25 -7.99 -4.73 -26.04
CA ALA A 25 -7.75 -3.51 -25.29
C ALA A 25 -9.05 -2.93 -24.70
N ILE A 26 -10.12 -2.89 -25.51
CA ILE A 26 -11.45 -2.44 -25.06
C ILE A 26 -11.99 -3.38 -23.97
N LEU A 27 -11.86 -4.69 -24.16
CA LEU A 27 -12.30 -5.70 -23.19
C LEU A 27 -11.55 -5.53 -21.85
N LEU A 28 -10.22 -5.41 -21.89
CA LEU A 28 -9.41 -5.17 -20.68
C LEU A 28 -9.79 -3.86 -19.99
N TRP A 29 -10.09 -2.81 -20.75
CA TRP A 29 -10.56 -1.55 -20.21
C TRP A 29 -11.93 -1.68 -19.51
N GLN A 30 -12.86 -2.41 -20.08
CA GLN A 30 -14.15 -2.69 -19.45
C GLN A 30 -14.01 -3.56 -18.20
N LEU A 31 -13.07 -4.51 -18.21
CA LEU A 31 -12.81 -5.42 -17.10
C LEU A 31 -11.85 -4.83 -16.04
N ARG A 32 -11.43 -3.57 -16.15
CA ARG A 32 -10.47 -2.95 -15.23
C ARG A 32 -10.82 -3.10 -13.75
N GLY A 33 -12.11 -3.00 -13.39
CA GLY A 33 -12.56 -3.20 -12.01
C GLY A 33 -12.34 -4.63 -11.51
N LEU A 34 -12.62 -5.63 -12.35
CA LEU A 34 -12.34 -7.03 -12.04
C LEU A 34 -10.84 -7.31 -11.94
N LEU A 35 -10.03 -6.70 -12.81
CA LEU A 35 -8.56 -6.82 -12.73
C LEU A 35 -8.02 -6.25 -11.43
N VAL A 36 -8.52 -5.10 -10.99
CA VAL A 36 -8.15 -4.52 -9.68
C VAL A 36 -8.55 -5.44 -8.55
N THR A 37 -9.79 -5.96 -8.55
CA THR A 37 -10.25 -6.93 -7.55
C THR A 37 -9.39 -8.19 -7.54
N LEU A 38 -9.00 -8.69 -8.72
CA LEU A 38 -8.09 -9.83 -8.83
C LEU A 38 -6.70 -9.51 -8.28
N MET A 39 -6.15 -8.32 -8.57
CA MET A 39 -4.87 -7.88 -8.01
C MET A 39 -4.91 -7.84 -6.47
N ILE A 40 -5.99 -7.32 -5.89
CA ILE A 40 -6.21 -7.34 -4.43
C ILE A 40 -6.29 -8.79 -3.93
N ALA A 41 -7.06 -9.65 -4.61
CA ALA A 41 -7.24 -11.04 -4.22
C ALA A 41 -5.91 -11.83 -4.21
N VAL A 42 -5.04 -11.61 -5.21
CA VAL A 42 -3.69 -12.23 -5.27
C VAL A 42 -2.83 -11.78 -4.09
N VAL A 43 -2.81 -10.48 -3.78
CA VAL A 43 -2.05 -9.93 -2.66
C VAL A 43 -2.57 -10.48 -1.33
N LEU A 44 -3.89 -10.54 -1.13
CA LEU A 44 -4.52 -11.13 0.05
C LEU A 44 -4.21 -12.64 0.14
N ALA A 45 -4.32 -13.38 -0.97
CA ALA A 45 -3.98 -14.80 -1.01
C ALA A 45 -2.52 -15.05 -0.62
N ALA A 46 -1.59 -14.23 -1.14
CA ALA A 46 -0.18 -14.31 -0.79
C ALA A 46 0.08 -13.98 0.69
N ALA A 47 -0.63 -12.98 1.24
CA ALA A 47 -0.52 -12.60 2.65
C ALA A 47 -1.10 -13.66 3.60
N ILE A 48 -2.18 -14.33 3.22
CA ILE A 48 -2.90 -15.28 4.10
C ILE A 48 -2.35 -16.70 3.96
N ALA A 49 -1.77 -17.07 2.80
CA ALA A 49 -1.26 -18.41 2.55
C ALA A 49 -0.33 -18.99 3.64
N PRO A 50 0.65 -18.24 4.22
CA PRO A 50 1.49 -18.77 5.29
C PRO A 50 0.71 -19.13 6.55
N ILE A 51 -0.34 -18.37 6.89
CA ILE A 51 -1.18 -18.60 8.06
C ILE A 51 -2.01 -19.89 7.84
N VAL A 52 -2.55 -20.08 6.65
CA VAL A 52 -3.26 -21.31 6.26
C VAL A 52 -2.32 -22.50 6.33
N ASN A 53 -1.09 -22.39 5.82
CA ASN A 53 -0.10 -23.46 5.87
C ASN A 53 0.26 -23.86 7.34
N ILE A 54 0.24 -22.91 8.29
CA ILE A 54 0.40 -23.20 9.71
C ILE A 54 -0.82 -23.98 10.25
N ALA A 55 -2.03 -23.57 9.87
CA ALA A 55 -3.27 -24.27 10.28
C ALA A 55 -3.35 -25.70 9.70
N GLU A 56 -2.86 -25.93 8.49
CA GLU A 56 -2.76 -27.26 7.89
C GLU A 56 -1.84 -28.21 8.66
N ARG A 57 -0.77 -27.68 9.30
CA ARG A 57 0.13 -28.51 10.16
C ARG A 57 -0.60 -29.12 11.35
N TRP A 58 -1.74 -28.57 11.74
CA TRP A 58 -2.61 -29.14 12.78
C TRP A 58 -3.57 -30.22 12.24
N ARG A 59 -3.31 -30.77 11.04
CA ARG A 59 -4.08 -31.83 10.36
C ARG A 59 -5.50 -31.45 9.94
N PHE A 60 -5.80 -30.16 9.84
CA PHE A 60 -7.05 -29.73 9.22
C PHE A 60 -6.96 -29.86 7.70
N PRO A 61 -8.01 -30.34 7.01
CA PRO A 61 -8.05 -30.29 5.56
C PRO A 61 -7.98 -28.83 5.08
N ARG A 62 -7.29 -28.60 3.96
CA ARG A 62 -6.96 -27.26 3.46
C ARG A 62 -8.14 -26.31 3.39
N TRP A 63 -9.31 -26.79 2.91
CA TRP A 63 -10.50 -25.96 2.80
C TRP A 63 -11.03 -25.48 4.16
N LEU A 64 -10.96 -26.33 5.21
CA LEU A 64 -11.32 -25.93 6.58
C LEU A 64 -10.31 -24.96 7.18
N ALA A 65 -9.00 -25.16 6.94
CA ALA A 65 -7.96 -24.25 7.34
C ALA A 65 -8.16 -22.86 6.72
N VAL A 66 -8.48 -22.78 5.44
CA VAL A 66 -8.82 -21.53 4.74
C VAL A 66 -10.01 -20.85 5.40
N ILE A 67 -11.14 -21.53 5.52
CA ILE A 67 -12.35 -20.98 6.13
C ILE A 67 -12.06 -20.51 7.58
N GLY A 68 -11.38 -21.32 8.37
CA GLY A 68 -11.04 -20.99 9.77
C GLY A 68 -10.18 -19.73 9.87
N VAL A 69 -9.16 -19.59 9.04
CA VAL A 69 -8.29 -18.41 9.02
C VAL A 69 -9.07 -17.16 8.61
N TYR A 70 -9.91 -17.25 7.57
CA TYR A 70 -10.71 -16.11 7.13
C TYR A 70 -11.76 -15.71 8.17
N LEU A 71 -12.44 -16.67 8.79
CA LEU A 71 -13.39 -16.39 9.88
C LEU A 71 -12.70 -15.74 11.08
N THR A 72 -11.52 -16.24 11.47
CA THR A 72 -10.73 -15.65 12.56
C THR A 72 -10.30 -14.21 12.23
N LEU A 73 -9.88 -13.97 10.99
CA LEU A 73 -9.50 -12.64 10.53
C LEU A 73 -10.70 -11.68 10.55
N VAL A 74 -11.84 -12.09 10.00
CA VAL A 74 -13.07 -11.29 10.00
C VAL A 74 -13.56 -11.05 11.44
N ALA A 75 -13.59 -12.09 12.28
CA ALA A 75 -13.99 -11.95 13.68
C ALA A 75 -13.04 -11.02 14.45
N GLY A 76 -11.73 -11.13 14.22
CA GLY A 76 -10.73 -10.26 14.84
C GLY A 76 -10.89 -8.81 14.42
N LEU A 77 -11.03 -8.53 13.10
CA LEU A 77 -11.27 -7.18 12.58
C LEU A 77 -12.58 -6.59 13.10
N THR A 78 -13.65 -7.41 13.13
CA THR A 78 -14.95 -6.99 13.67
C THR A 78 -14.84 -6.69 15.16
N GLY A 79 -14.18 -7.56 15.94
CA GLY A 79 -13.96 -7.37 17.38
C GLY A 79 -13.20 -6.08 17.68
N VAL A 80 -12.08 -5.84 16.98
CA VAL A 80 -11.31 -4.58 17.09
C VAL A 80 -12.17 -3.39 16.67
N GLY A 81 -12.90 -3.51 15.56
CA GLY A 81 -13.79 -2.45 15.08
C GLY A 81 -14.89 -2.08 16.08
N LEU A 82 -15.50 -3.06 16.75
CA LEU A 82 -16.52 -2.80 17.76
C LEU A 82 -15.94 -2.20 19.05
N LEU A 83 -14.74 -2.58 19.44
CA LEU A 83 -14.09 -2.07 20.66
C LEU A 83 -13.53 -0.67 20.48
N VAL A 84 -12.86 -0.43 19.37
CA VAL A 84 -12.11 0.82 19.10
C VAL A 84 -12.94 1.81 18.27
N GLY A 85 -13.80 1.29 17.38
CA GLY A 85 -14.53 2.07 16.39
C GLY A 85 -15.37 3.22 16.96
N PRO A 86 -16.21 3.01 18.00
CA PRO A 86 -17.02 4.09 18.56
C PRO A 86 -16.17 5.26 19.07
N THR A 87 -15.10 4.97 19.81
CA THR A 87 -14.17 5.99 20.33
C THR A 87 -13.43 6.68 19.19
N LEU A 88 -12.98 5.91 18.20
CA LEU A 88 -12.27 6.44 17.03
C LEU A 88 -13.17 7.41 16.23
N ILE A 89 -14.43 7.01 15.97
CA ILE A 89 -15.39 7.86 15.24
C ILE A 89 -15.64 9.16 16.02
N ALA A 90 -15.91 9.07 17.31
CA ALA A 90 -16.13 10.25 18.15
C ALA A 90 -14.93 11.20 18.16
N GLN A 91 -13.71 10.67 18.25
CA GLN A 91 -12.49 11.49 18.19
C GLN A 91 -12.28 12.11 16.81
N ILE A 92 -12.54 11.37 15.72
CA ILE A 92 -12.45 11.91 14.34
C ILE A 92 -13.48 13.01 14.13
N GLU A 93 -14.74 12.82 14.54
CA GLU A 93 -15.79 13.85 14.44
C GLU A 93 -15.40 15.12 15.19
N THR A 94 -14.89 14.98 16.41
CA THR A 94 -14.41 16.10 17.21
C THR A 94 -13.23 16.79 16.52
N LEU A 95 -12.25 16.02 16.05
CA LEU A 95 -11.09 16.54 15.34
C LEU A 95 -11.48 17.32 14.08
N VAL A 96 -12.35 16.76 13.22
CA VAL A 96 -12.82 17.43 11.99
C VAL A 96 -13.58 18.71 12.30
N ARG A 97 -14.34 18.76 13.40
CA ARG A 97 -15.10 19.95 13.83
C ARG A 97 -14.18 21.06 14.32
N ILE A 98 -13.10 20.72 15.04
CA ILE A 98 -12.18 21.69 15.67
C ILE A 98 -11.01 22.06 14.76
N LEU A 99 -10.69 21.20 13.78
CA LEU A 99 -9.54 21.39 12.88
C LEU A 99 -9.51 22.76 12.19
N PRO A 100 -10.63 23.33 11.68
CA PRO A 100 -10.63 24.67 11.11
C PRO A 100 -10.15 25.75 12.10
N LEU A 101 -10.65 25.70 13.34
CA LEU A 101 -10.23 26.63 14.39
C LEU A 101 -8.72 26.52 14.70
N TYR A 102 -8.19 25.29 14.68
CA TYR A 102 -6.76 25.05 14.92
C TYR A 102 -5.90 25.57 13.78
N ILE A 103 -6.38 25.46 12.56
CA ILE A 103 -5.72 26.00 11.37
C ILE A 103 -5.73 27.52 11.41
N ASP A 104 -6.85 28.17 11.75
CA ASP A 104 -6.92 29.63 11.90
C ASP A 104 -5.98 30.15 12.97
N ASN A 105 -5.87 29.47 14.12
CA ASN A 105 -4.92 29.79 15.17
C ASN A 105 -3.46 29.66 14.71
N LEU A 106 -3.15 28.60 13.95
CA LEU A 106 -1.82 28.36 13.40
C LEU A 106 -1.43 29.48 12.43
N PHE A 107 -2.34 29.92 11.59
CA PHE A 107 -2.11 31.01 10.67
C PHE A 107 -1.91 32.34 11.41
N GLY A 108 -2.69 32.62 12.44
CA GLY A 108 -2.47 33.80 13.28
C GLY A 108 -1.09 33.82 13.94
N LEU A 109 -0.56 32.66 14.33
CA LEU A 109 0.82 32.55 14.84
C LEU A 109 1.86 32.77 13.74
N VAL A 110 1.67 32.20 12.57
CA VAL A 110 2.57 32.38 11.41
C VAL A 110 2.59 33.84 10.99
N GLU A 111 1.45 34.51 10.91
CA GLU A 111 1.31 35.92 10.58
C GLU A 111 2.04 36.81 11.61
N GLN A 112 1.81 36.59 12.91
CA GLN A 112 2.52 37.32 13.96
C GLN A 112 4.04 37.13 13.88
N PHE A 113 4.49 35.92 13.51
CA PHE A 113 5.93 35.65 13.38
C PHE A 113 6.51 36.29 12.12
N ALA A 114 5.78 36.26 11.00
CA ALA A 114 6.17 36.87 9.74
C ALA A 114 6.26 38.42 9.87
N LEU A 115 5.29 39.03 10.53
CA LEU A 115 5.30 40.46 10.81
C LEU A 115 6.52 40.88 11.67
N LYS A 116 6.92 40.03 12.63
CA LYS A 116 8.16 40.26 13.43
C LYS A 116 9.44 40.15 12.59
N LEU A 117 9.41 39.40 11.50
CA LEU A 117 10.52 39.27 10.54
C LEU A 117 10.50 40.35 9.45
N GLY A 118 9.51 41.26 9.48
CA GLY A 118 9.39 42.38 8.52
C GLY A 118 8.71 41.96 7.19
N ILE A 119 8.05 40.79 7.14
CA ILE A 119 7.28 40.35 5.98
C ILE A 119 5.90 41.03 6.06
N THR A 120 5.46 41.62 4.96
CA THR A 120 4.15 42.30 4.89
C THR A 120 2.97 41.35 4.71
N GLU A 121 1.79 41.72 5.21
CA GLU A 121 0.57 40.91 5.06
C GLU A 121 0.30 40.55 3.59
N SER A 122 0.55 41.48 2.66
CA SER A 122 0.35 41.24 1.22
C SER A 122 1.32 40.20 0.63
N GLU A 123 2.50 40.02 1.20
CA GLU A 123 3.43 38.96 0.79
C GLU A 123 3.01 37.61 1.33
N ILE A 124 2.46 37.57 2.54
CA ILE A 124 1.93 36.32 3.15
C ILE A 124 0.74 35.80 2.35
N GLU A 125 -0.22 36.69 1.98
CA GLU A 125 -1.38 36.33 1.16
C GLU A 125 -1.00 35.84 -0.25
N GLN A 126 0.09 36.35 -0.84
CA GLN A 126 0.58 35.89 -2.15
C GLN A 126 1.19 34.50 -2.10
N PHE A 127 1.85 34.13 -1.00
CA PHE A 127 2.50 32.82 -0.86
C PHE A 127 1.55 31.74 -0.34
N PHE A 128 0.52 32.11 0.43
CA PHE A 128 -0.42 31.19 1.04
C PHE A 128 -1.86 31.65 0.80
N ASP A 129 -2.53 31.04 -0.15
CA ASP A 129 -3.99 31.18 -0.28
C ASP A 129 -4.70 30.43 0.85
N LEU A 130 -4.74 31.08 1.99
CA LEU A 130 -5.33 30.62 3.25
C LEU A 130 -6.79 30.21 3.09
N GLN A 131 -7.55 30.99 2.30
CA GLN A 131 -8.98 30.75 2.06
C GLN A 131 -9.19 29.50 1.21
N ALA A 132 -8.33 29.25 0.20
CA ALA A 132 -8.38 28.05 -0.60
C ALA A 132 -8.02 26.81 0.22
N LEU A 133 -7.01 26.89 1.10
CA LEU A 133 -6.54 25.77 1.91
C LEU A 133 -7.54 25.43 3.01
N THR A 134 -8.05 26.41 3.76
CA THR A 134 -9.10 26.24 4.76
C THR A 134 -10.39 25.72 4.10
N GLY A 135 -10.80 26.32 2.97
CA GLY A 135 -11.95 25.88 2.22
C GLY A 135 -11.80 24.47 1.63
N TRP A 136 -10.58 24.05 1.28
CA TRP A 136 -10.30 22.68 0.83
C TRP A 136 -10.40 21.68 2.00
N ILE A 137 -9.80 22.00 3.16
CA ILE A 137 -9.84 21.15 4.36
C ILE A 137 -11.26 21.01 4.89
N ILE A 138 -12.00 22.12 4.98
CA ILE A 138 -13.42 22.09 5.42
C ILE A 138 -14.25 21.26 4.44
N ARG A 139 -14.11 21.49 3.14
CA ARG A 139 -14.84 20.71 2.11
C ARG A 139 -14.45 19.24 2.13
N SER A 140 -13.16 18.92 2.26
CA SER A 140 -12.71 17.54 2.36
C SER A 140 -13.16 16.87 3.67
N GLY A 141 -13.11 17.58 4.79
CA GLY A 141 -13.63 17.10 6.07
C GLY A 141 -15.16 16.95 6.06
N GLN A 142 -15.89 17.91 5.53
CA GLN A 142 -17.33 17.82 5.34
C GLN A 142 -17.71 16.74 4.32
N GLN A 143 -16.95 16.58 3.25
CA GLN A 143 -17.12 15.48 2.32
C GLN A 143 -16.95 14.12 3.00
N LEU A 144 -16.00 13.97 3.91
CA LEU A 144 -15.85 12.76 4.73
C LEU A 144 -17.05 12.54 5.67
N LEU A 145 -17.69 13.60 6.19
CA LEU A 145 -18.83 13.51 7.09
C LEU A 145 -20.20 13.47 6.34
N VAL A 146 -20.35 14.24 5.26
CA VAL A 146 -21.62 14.40 4.51
C VAL A 146 -21.77 13.37 3.39
N SER A 147 -20.67 12.83 2.88
CA SER A 147 -20.71 11.70 1.94
C SER A 147 -21.30 10.41 2.54
N SER A 148 -21.88 10.49 3.74
CA SER A 148 -22.64 9.37 4.31
C SER A 148 -23.78 8.90 3.39
N TYR A 149 -24.30 9.70 2.49
CA TYR A 149 -25.33 9.33 1.51
C TYR A 149 -24.74 8.82 0.18
N ASP A 150 -23.71 9.48 -0.38
CA ASP A 150 -22.97 8.99 -1.56
C ASP A 150 -21.97 7.87 -1.19
N ILE A 151 -21.49 7.88 0.05
CA ILE A 151 -20.74 6.79 0.66
C ILE A 151 -21.57 5.49 0.64
N THR A 152 -22.89 5.52 0.79
CA THR A 152 -23.69 4.28 0.81
C THR A 152 -23.55 3.50 -0.50
N THR A 153 -23.55 4.15 -1.65
CA THR A 153 -23.34 3.46 -2.94
C THR A 153 -21.86 3.18 -3.23
N GLY A 154 -20.97 4.10 -2.89
CA GLY A 154 -19.52 3.92 -3.03
C GLY A 154 -18.94 2.92 -2.03
N ILE A 155 -19.38 2.95 -0.76
CA ILE A 155 -19.01 1.96 0.27
C ILE A 155 -19.62 0.60 -0.04
N LEU A 156 -20.88 0.52 -0.43
CA LEU A 156 -21.49 -0.78 -0.83
C LEU A 156 -20.73 -1.38 -2.01
N GLY A 157 -20.35 -0.59 -3.01
CA GLY A 157 -19.51 -1.05 -4.11
C GLY A 157 -18.11 -1.44 -3.66
N GLY A 158 -17.48 -0.66 -2.78
CA GLY A 158 -16.18 -0.94 -2.19
C GLY A 158 -16.20 -2.18 -1.28
N ILE A 159 -17.20 -2.31 -0.41
CA ILE A 159 -17.42 -3.50 0.43
C ILE A 159 -17.68 -4.72 -0.44
N PHE A 160 -18.52 -4.60 -1.47
CA PHE A 160 -18.77 -5.71 -2.41
C PHE A 160 -17.49 -6.16 -3.10
N ASN A 161 -16.67 -5.23 -3.60
CA ASN A 161 -15.38 -5.55 -4.20
C ASN A 161 -14.39 -6.17 -3.20
N LEU A 162 -14.39 -5.72 -1.94
CA LEU A 162 -13.59 -6.34 -0.88
C LEU A 162 -14.08 -7.76 -0.57
N ILE A 163 -15.38 -7.97 -0.40
CA ILE A 163 -15.96 -9.30 -0.19
C ILE A 163 -15.59 -10.21 -1.37
N LEU A 164 -15.73 -9.71 -2.61
CA LEU A 164 -15.36 -10.46 -3.80
C LEU A 164 -13.86 -10.79 -3.82
N ALA A 165 -12.99 -9.83 -3.47
CA ALA A 165 -11.56 -10.06 -3.36
C ALA A 165 -11.22 -11.10 -2.27
N PHE A 166 -11.91 -11.05 -1.11
CA PHE A 166 -11.77 -12.05 -0.06
C PHE A 166 -12.22 -13.45 -0.53
N LEU A 167 -13.35 -13.55 -1.19
CA LEU A 167 -13.84 -14.83 -1.74
C LEU A 167 -12.87 -15.39 -2.79
N LEU A 168 -12.42 -14.55 -3.73
CA LEU A 168 -11.45 -14.93 -4.73
C LEU A 168 -10.13 -15.36 -4.11
N SER A 169 -9.61 -14.62 -3.14
CA SER A 169 -8.36 -14.98 -2.45
C SER A 169 -8.48 -16.30 -1.69
N GLY A 170 -9.62 -16.54 -1.01
CA GLY A 170 -9.90 -17.82 -0.34
C GLY A 170 -9.95 -18.99 -1.34
N TYR A 171 -10.62 -18.79 -2.48
CA TYR A 171 -10.64 -19.79 -3.55
C TYR A 171 -9.25 -20.05 -4.14
N MET A 172 -8.44 -19.00 -4.33
CA MET A 172 -7.05 -19.12 -4.81
C MET A 172 -6.17 -19.88 -3.82
N VAL A 173 -6.30 -19.62 -2.52
CA VAL A 173 -5.54 -20.35 -1.50
C VAL A 173 -5.99 -21.81 -1.41
N ALA A 174 -7.31 -22.07 -1.45
CA ALA A 174 -7.84 -23.42 -1.39
C ALA A 174 -7.48 -24.26 -2.62
N GLY A 175 -7.59 -23.69 -3.83
CA GLY A 175 -7.33 -24.34 -5.11
C GLY A 175 -5.93 -24.09 -5.70
N ARG A 176 -4.95 -23.73 -4.87
CA ARG A 176 -3.61 -23.27 -5.28
C ARG A 176 -2.97 -24.16 -6.34
N GLU A 177 -2.91 -25.46 -6.13
CA GLU A 177 -2.24 -26.42 -7.02
C GLU A 177 -2.85 -26.44 -8.42
N ASN A 178 -4.18 -26.51 -8.48
CA ASN A 178 -4.93 -26.55 -9.75
C ASN A 178 -4.80 -25.22 -10.52
N LEU A 179 -4.82 -24.09 -9.81
CA LEU A 179 -4.67 -22.77 -10.43
C LEU A 179 -3.26 -22.56 -10.97
N ILE A 180 -2.24 -22.93 -10.20
CA ILE A 180 -0.85 -22.82 -10.63
C ILE A 180 -0.58 -23.69 -11.83
N SER A 181 -0.96 -24.97 -11.77
CA SER A 181 -0.79 -25.90 -12.89
C SER A 181 -1.56 -25.44 -14.15
N GLY A 182 -2.79 -24.95 -14.00
CA GLY A 182 -3.56 -24.39 -15.10
C GLY A 182 -2.90 -23.20 -15.76
N LEU A 183 -2.36 -22.24 -14.97
CA LEU A 183 -1.69 -21.05 -15.51
C LEU A 183 -0.34 -21.40 -16.17
N VAL A 184 0.44 -22.24 -15.52
CA VAL A 184 1.79 -22.58 -16.00
C VAL A 184 1.73 -23.40 -17.28
N ASN A 185 0.75 -24.30 -17.42
CA ASN A 185 0.56 -25.12 -18.62
C ASN A 185 0.12 -24.31 -19.85
N LEU A 186 -0.23 -23.03 -19.72
CA LEU A 186 -0.44 -22.13 -20.88
C LEU A 186 0.87 -21.81 -21.62
N PHE A 187 2.01 -22.02 -20.98
CA PHE A 187 3.32 -21.71 -21.54
C PHE A 187 4.00 -22.99 -22.06
N PRO A 188 4.71 -22.92 -23.21
CA PRO A 188 5.46 -24.07 -23.72
C PRO A 188 6.68 -24.36 -22.85
N GLN A 189 7.13 -25.62 -22.86
CA GLN A 189 8.41 -25.97 -22.24
C GLN A 189 9.58 -25.28 -22.96
N PRO A 190 10.63 -24.84 -22.23
CA PRO A 190 10.91 -25.03 -20.79
C PRO A 190 10.35 -23.91 -19.88
N TRP A 191 9.52 -23.01 -20.40
CA TRP A 191 9.01 -21.86 -19.63
C TRP A 191 8.00 -22.28 -18.56
N SER A 192 7.18 -23.31 -18.81
CA SER A 192 6.24 -23.84 -17.82
C SER A 192 6.93 -24.20 -16.51
N ASP A 193 8.01 -24.98 -16.59
CA ASP A 193 8.72 -25.47 -15.40
C ASP A 193 9.43 -24.32 -14.67
N ARG A 194 10.07 -23.42 -15.43
CA ARG A 194 10.74 -22.24 -14.87
C ARG A 194 9.77 -21.29 -14.16
N LEU A 195 8.57 -21.08 -14.70
CA LEU A 195 7.55 -20.26 -14.09
C LEU A 195 6.94 -20.93 -12.86
N ALA A 196 6.72 -22.25 -12.88
CA ALA A 196 6.24 -23.02 -11.75
C ALA A 196 7.13 -22.84 -10.52
N GLU A 197 8.47 -22.88 -10.71
CA GLU A 197 9.45 -22.67 -9.65
C GLU A 197 9.41 -21.26 -9.04
N GLN A 198 8.91 -20.25 -9.78
CA GLN A 198 8.86 -18.87 -9.28
C GLN A 198 7.63 -18.56 -8.47
N VAL A 199 6.58 -19.34 -8.55
CA VAL A 199 5.28 -19.03 -7.89
C VAL A 199 5.44 -18.91 -6.37
N GLU A 200 6.15 -19.85 -5.74
CA GLU A 200 6.37 -19.82 -4.28
C GLU A 200 7.25 -18.64 -3.85
N PRO A 201 8.40 -18.36 -4.47
CA PRO A 201 9.19 -17.17 -4.17
C PRO A 201 8.41 -15.85 -4.34
N ILE A 202 7.63 -15.73 -5.41
CA ILE A 202 6.76 -14.56 -5.67
C ILE A 202 5.74 -14.40 -4.54
N ALA A 203 4.96 -15.46 -4.26
CA ALA A 203 3.93 -15.42 -3.23
C ALA A 203 4.52 -15.07 -1.85
N ARG A 204 5.68 -15.63 -1.51
CA ARG A 204 6.38 -15.35 -0.24
C ARG A 204 6.83 -13.90 -0.16
N ARG A 205 7.38 -13.33 -1.25
CA ARG A 205 7.83 -11.93 -1.28
C ARG A 205 6.66 -10.94 -1.21
N MET A 206 5.60 -11.19 -1.98
CA MET A 206 4.37 -10.37 -1.95
C MET A 206 3.67 -10.44 -0.59
N GLY A 207 3.46 -11.65 -0.07
CA GLY A 207 2.81 -11.86 1.21
C GLY A 207 3.60 -11.28 2.38
N GLY A 208 4.90 -11.53 2.42
CA GLY A 208 5.79 -10.98 3.45
C GLY A 208 5.82 -9.45 3.46
N TYR A 209 5.81 -8.81 2.28
CA TYR A 209 5.70 -7.36 2.18
C TYR A 209 4.44 -6.83 2.86
N ILE A 210 3.26 -7.35 2.50
CA ILE A 210 1.99 -6.89 3.07
C ILE A 210 1.90 -7.19 4.57
N GLN A 211 2.26 -8.41 4.98
CA GLN A 211 2.26 -8.78 6.41
C GLN A 211 3.17 -7.86 7.22
N GLY A 212 4.40 -7.64 6.74
CA GLY A 212 5.35 -6.74 7.37
C GLY A 212 4.80 -5.31 7.46
N ARG A 213 4.27 -4.78 6.37
CA ARG A 213 3.75 -3.42 6.33
C ARG A 213 2.54 -3.20 7.23
N VAL A 214 1.58 -4.14 7.24
CA VAL A 214 0.43 -4.11 8.16
C VAL A 214 0.89 -4.17 9.62
N LEU A 215 1.85 -5.03 9.94
CA LEU A 215 2.36 -5.17 11.30
C LEU A 215 3.11 -3.91 11.76
N VAL A 216 3.98 -3.36 10.92
CA VAL A 216 4.67 -2.07 11.18
C VAL A 216 3.65 -0.98 11.44
N SER A 217 2.67 -0.81 10.54
CA SER A 217 1.61 0.20 10.66
C SER A 217 0.80 0.06 11.95
N ALA A 218 0.49 -1.17 12.35
CA ALA A 218 -0.22 -1.45 13.61
C ALA A 218 0.62 -1.08 14.84
N ILE A 219 1.91 -1.45 14.86
CA ILE A 219 2.84 -1.11 15.94
C ILE A 219 2.98 0.41 16.05
N LEU A 220 3.16 1.10 14.93
CA LEU A 220 3.30 2.57 14.90
C LEU A 220 2.01 3.26 15.36
N SER A 221 0.84 2.78 14.91
CA SER A 221 -0.45 3.30 15.37
C SER A 221 -0.57 3.26 16.90
N VAL A 222 -0.24 2.12 17.50
CA VAL A 222 -0.27 1.95 18.97
C VAL A 222 0.77 2.83 19.65
N ALA A 223 2.01 2.86 19.15
CA ALA A 223 3.09 3.66 19.73
C ALA A 223 2.77 5.17 19.70
N ILE A 224 2.24 5.66 18.58
CA ILE A 224 1.83 7.06 18.43
C ILE A 224 0.64 7.37 19.34
N THR A 225 -0.37 6.49 19.40
CA THR A 225 -1.53 6.65 20.29
C THR A 225 -1.09 6.79 21.75
N ILE A 226 -0.23 5.89 22.22
CA ILE A 226 0.31 5.93 23.58
C ILE A 226 1.14 7.20 23.80
N GLY A 227 2.05 7.52 22.88
CA GLY A 227 2.90 8.71 22.96
C GLY A 227 2.11 10.01 23.02
N LEU A 228 1.10 10.17 22.16
CA LEU A 228 0.23 11.35 22.17
C LEU A 228 -0.61 11.41 23.47
N GLY A 229 -1.08 10.27 23.97
CA GLY A 229 -1.78 10.21 25.25
C GLY A 229 -0.91 10.69 26.41
N ILE A 230 0.37 10.27 26.48
CA ILE A 230 1.34 10.73 27.50
C ILE A 230 1.63 12.23 27.37
N LEU A 231 1.65 12.75 26.16
CA LEU A 231 1.91 14.17 25.88
C LEU A 231 0.69 15.09 26.13
N GLY A 232 -0.42 14.53 26.66
CA GLY A 232 -1.61 15.30 27.01
C GLY A 232 -2.65 15.47 25.90
N LEU A 233 -2.47 14.82 24.74
CA LEU A 233 -3.41 14.85 23.64
C LEU A 233 -4.38 13.63 23.67
N SER A 234 -4.72 13.15 24.85
CA SER A 234 -5.53 11.92 25.03
C SER A 234 -6.90 11.99 24.32
N GLU A 235 -7.48 13.19 24.18
CA GLU A 235 -8.75 13.43 23.49
C GLU A 235 -8.70 13.04 22.00
N PHE A 236 -7.53 13.15 21.35
CA PHE A 236 -7.33 12.87 19.92
C PHE A 236 -6.32 11.75 19.67
N ALA A 237 -5.73 11.20 20.71
CA ALA A 237 -4.60 10.27 20.60
C ALA A 237 -4.91 9.05 19.74
N LEU A 238 -6.09 8.44 19.94
CA LEU A 238 -6.52 7.27 19.19
C LEU A 238 -6.77 7.61 17.72
N ALA A 239 -7.47 8.72 17.43
CA ALA A 239 -7.76 9.15 16.07
C ALA A 239 -6.47 9.48 15.32
N LEU A 240 -5.57 10.26 15.92
CA LEU A 240 -4.29 10.66 15.31
C LEU A 240 -3.35 9.46 15.12
N GLY A 241 -3.30 8.55 16.10
CA GLY A 241 -2.54 7.32 15.99
C GLY A 241 -3.09 6.37 14.92
N ALA A 242 -4.43 6.26 14.80
CA ALA A 242 -5.06 5.47 13.75
C ALA A 242 -4.82 6.09 12.36
N ILE A 243 -4.93 7.42 12.22
CA ILE A 243 -4.62 8.12 10.97
C ILE A 243 -3.17 7.86 10.59
N ALA A 244 -2.21 8.03 11.52
CA ALA A 244 -0.81 7.78 11.27
C ALA A 244 -0.53 6.33 10.87
N GLY A 245 -1.12 5.35 11.57
CA GLY A 245 -0.97 3.93 11.23
C GLY A 245 -1.60 3.58 9.89
N PHE A 246 -2.80 4.09 9.59
CA PHE A 246 -3.45 3.83 8.30
C PHE A 246 -2.70 4.44 7.12
N THR A 247 -2.29 5.70 7.24
CA THR A 247 -1.48 6.37 6.20
C THR A 247 -0.14 5.68 6.02
N ASN A 248 0.44 5.13 7.08
CA ASN A 248 1.70 4.40 7.05
C ASN A 248 1.67 3.09 6.23
N LEU A 249 0.48 2.59 5.85
CA LEU A 249 0.38 1.52 4.85
C LEU A 249 0.97 1.95 3.49
N ILE A 250 1.04 3.24 3.21
CA ILE A 250 1.63 3.81 2.00
C ILE A 250 3.06 4.25 2.32
N PRO A 251 4.09 3.55 1.82
CA PRO A 251 5.49 3.92 2.06
C PRO A 251 5.80 5.36 1.62
N PHE A 252 6.69 6.01 2.32
CA PHE A 252 7.16 7.39 2.10
C PHE A 252 6.11 8.48 2.31
N LEU A 253 4.89 8.32 1.81
CA LEU A 253 3.81 9.30 1.94
C LEU A 253 3.11 9.19 3.31
N GLY A 254 3.00 7.99 3.84
CA GLY A 254 2.30 7.73 5.09
C GLY A 254 2.81 8.54 6.28
N PRO A 255 4.12 8.52 6.57
CA PRO A 255 4.70 9.30 7.65
C PRO A 255 4.40 10.80 7.56
N ILE A 256 4.47 11.37 6.36
CA ILE A 256 4.19 12.79 6.10
C ILE A 256 2.71 13.09 6.36
N LEU A 257 1.82 12.26 5.80
CA LEU A 257 0.37 12.46 5.95
C LEU A 257 -0.09 12.25 7.40
N GLY A 258 0.55 11.34 8.13
CA GLY A 258 0.21 11.03 9.51
C GLY A 258 0.65 12.10 10.51
N VAL A 259 1.79 12.77 10.27
CA VAL A 259 2.31 13.79 11.20
C VAL A 259 1.55 15.10 11.13
N ILE A 260 1.07 15.50 9.94
CA ILE A 260 0.44 16.81 9.72
C ILE A 260 -0.73 17.07 10.70
N PRO A 261 -1.77 16.24 10.80
CA PRO A 261 -2.88 16.51 11.70
C PRO A 261 -2.46 16.52 13.18
N ALA A 262 -1.48 15.69 13.56
CA ALA A 262 -0.97 15.67 14.92
C ALA A 262 -0.24 16.95 15.30
N LEU A 263 0.57 17.51 14.38
CA LEU A 263 1.26 18.79 14.61
C LEU A 263 0.28 19.97 14.66
N VAL A 264 -0.75 19.99 13.81
CA VAL A 264 -1.79 21.02 13.85
C VAL A 264 -2.49 21.05 15.20
N VAL A 265 -2.87 19.89 15.72
CA VAL A 265 -3.47 19.78 17.06
C VAL A 265 -2.47 20.20 18.14
N ALA A 266 -1.22 19.79 18.07
CA ALA A 266 -0.20 20.11 19.05
C ALA A 266 0.14 21.60 19.13
N ILE A 267 0.17 22.29 17.98
CA ILE A 267 0.42 23.75 17.95
C ILE A 267 -0.71 24.50 18.63
N SER A 268 -1.96 24.11 18.41
CA SER A 268 -3.12 24.79 19.00
C SER A 268 -3.22 24.61 20.52
N GLN A 269 -2.62 23.56 21.06
CA GLN A 269 -2.48 23.35 22.51
C GLN A 269 -1.45 24.30 23.15
N GLY A 270 -0.60 24.91 22.33
CA GLY A 270 0.40 25.89 22.78
C GLY A 270 1.60 25.28 23.52
N GLY A 271 2.52 26.17 23.93
CA GLY A 271 3.67 25.79 24.71
C GLY A 271 4.67 24.87 24.00
N TRP A 272 5.26 23.95 24.76
CA TRP A 272 6.25 22.98 24.28
C TRP A 272 5.65 21.72 23.66
N THR A 273 4.32 21.57 23.67
CA THR A 273 3.62 20.36 23.17
C THR A 273 3.95 20.06 21.72
N PHE A 274 4.01 21.08 20.87
CA PHE A 274 4.42 20.93 19.47
C PHE A 274 5.80 20.27 19.32
N LEU A 275 6.81 20.74 20.09
CA LEU A 275 8.16 20.19 20.02
C LEU A 275 8.21 18.73 20.49
N TRP A 276 7.46 18.40 21.54
CA TRP A 276 7.38 17.02 22.04
C TRP A 276 6.68 16.09 21.06
N VAL A 277 5.61 16.53 20.42
CA VAL A 277 4.93 15.76 19.38
C VAL A 277 5.83 15.58 18.15
N LEU A 278 6.51 16.63 17.71
CA LEU A 278 7.49 16.53 16.63
C LEU A 278 8.60 15.54 16.98
N LEU A 279 9.15 15.60 18.18
CA LEU A 279 10.18 14.68 18.65
C LEU A 279 9.64 13.23 18.69
N LEU A 280 8.41 13.02 19.17
CA LEU A 280 7.75 11.71 19.17
C LEU A 280 7.72 11.12 17.75
N PHE A 281 7.25 11.90 16.77
CA PHE A 281 7.20 11.42 15.37
C PHE A 281 8.58 11.16 14.80
N ILE A 282 9.58 11.99 15.10
CA ILE A 282 10.97 11.75 14.68
C ILE A 282 11.49 10.44 15.27
N VAL A 283 11.29 10.19 16.56
CA VAL A 283 11.73 8.97 17.22
C VAL A 283 11.02 7.76 16.64
N VAL A 284 9.71 7.82 16.48
CA VAL A 284 8.90 6.73 15.92
C VAL A 284 9.30 6.46 14.47
N GLN A 285 9.56 7.49 13.66
CA GLN A 285 10.00 7.35 12.27
C GLN A 285 11.39 6.70 12.17
N ASN A 286 12.31 7.08 13.06
CA ASN A 286 13.62 6.44 13.13
C ASN A 286 13.51 4.97 13.56
N LEU A 287 12.63 4.67 14.54
CA LEU A 287 12.34 3.29 14.97
C LEU A 287 11.77 2.48 13.81
N GLU A 288 10.86 3.04 13.02
CA GLU A 288 10.35 2.41 11.80
C GLU A 288 11.49 2.08 10.84
N THR A 289 12.24 3.09 10.41
CA THR A 289 13.22 2.98 9.33
C THR A 289 14.40 2.07 9.69
N TYR A 290 14.91 2.17 10.92
CA TYR A 290 16.14 1.47 11.33
C TYR A 290 15.88 0.16 12.08
N VAL A 291 14.67 -0.06 12.60
CA VAL A 291 14.39 -1.26 13.40
C VAL A 291 13.23 -2.07 12.80
N LEU A 292 12.05 -1.47 12.65
CA LEU A 292 10.85 -2.23 12.26
C LEU A 292 10.88 -2.66 10.80
N ASP A 293 11.24 -1.77 9.88
CA ASP A 293 11.33 -2.09 8.45
C ASP A 293 12.36 -3.19 8.17
N PRO A 294 13.62 -3.15 8.66
CA PRO A 294 14.57 -4.25 8.46
C PRO A 294 14.11 -5.58 9.07
N LEU A 295 13.46 -5.55 10.23
CA LEU A 295 13.02 -6.78 10.92
C LEU A 295 11.78 -7.40 10.30
N LEU A 296 10.79 -6.59 9.91
CA LEU A 296 9.45 -7.06 9.53
C LEU A 296 9.21 -7.04 8.01
N VAL A 297 9.83 -6.11 7.30
CA VAL A 297 9.65 -5.91 5.86
C VAL A 297 10.92 -6.29 5.08
N GLY A 298 12.10 -5.97 5.61
CA GLY A 298 13.38 -5.98 4.88
C GLY A 298 13.80 -7.33 4.29
N SER A 299 13.44 -8.48 4.89
CA SER A 299 13.69 -9.79 4.30
C SER A 299 12.83 -10.09 3.07
N SER A 300 11.71 -9.38 2.92
CA SER A 300 10.73 -9.59 1.85
C SER A 300 10.87 -8.56 0.71
N VAL A 301 11.60 -7.45 0.91
CA VAL A 301 11.70 -6.36 -0.06
C VAL A 301 13.16 -6.02 -0.34
N GLN A 302 13.80 -6.85 -1.15
CA GLN A 302 15.11 -6.52 -1.76
C GLN A 302 14.92 -5.69 -3.04
N VAL A 303 14.06 -4.67 -2.98
CA VAL A 303 13.79 -3.77 -4.11
C VAL A 303 14.37 -2.40 -3.75
N HIS A 304 15.15 -1.84 -4.69
CA HIS A 304 15.71 -0.50 -4.50
C HIS A 304 14.59 0.52 -4.15
N PRO A 305 14.81 1.44 -3.19
CA PRO A 305 13.80 2.42 -2.75
C PRO A 305 13.14 3.20 -3.89
N LEU A 306 13.89 3.47 -4.97
CA LEU A 306 13.37 4.15 -6.15
C LEU A 306 12.22 3.37 -6.82
N TYR A 307 12.33 2.05 -6.96
CA TYR A 307 11.26 1.25 -7.58
C TYR A 307 10.03 1.19 -6.67
N GLN A 308 10.24 1.17 -5.35
CA GLN A 308 9.15 1.23 -4.39
C GLN A 308 8.42 2.59 -4.45
N LEU A 309 9.18 3.70 -4.54
CA LEU A 309 8.61 5.04 -4.73
C LEU A 309 7.83 5.14 -6.04
N LEU A 310 8.40 4.65 -7.15
CA LEU A 310 7.71 4.61 -8.45
C LEU A 310 6.46 3.72 -8.41
N ALA A 311 6.48 2.62 -7.67
CA ALA A 311 5.33 1.75 -7.47
C ALA A 311 4.19 2.48 -6.73
N VAL A 312 4.52 3.26 -5.69
CA VAL A 312 3.55 4.07 -4.94
C VAL A 312 2.99 5.19 -5.83
N LEU A 313 3.85 5.99 -6.47
CA LEU A 313 3.41 7.11 -7.30
C LEU A 313 2.63 6.64 -8.53
N GLY A 314 3.15 5.64 -9.25
CA GLY A 314 2.46 5.06 -10.41
C GLY A 314 1.15 4.37 -10.02
N GLY A 315 1.15 3.65 -8.90
CA GLY A 315 -0.04 3.03 -8.34
C GLY A 315 -1.12 4.06 -8.00
N THR A 316 -0.72 5.14 -7.34
CA THR A 316 -1.62 6.26 -7.00
C THR A 316 -2.23 6.91 -8.25
N GLN A 317 -1.41 7.10 -9.28
CA GLN A 317 -1.87 7.72 -10.53
C GLN A 317 -2.93 6.87 -11.26
N VAL A 318 -2.79 5.54 -11.23
CA VAL A 318 -3.66 4.63 -11.99
C VAL A 318 -4.88 4.18 -11.20
N LEU A 319 -4.71 3.88 -9.92
CA LEU A 319 -5.73 3.25 -9.07
C LEU A 319 -6.06 4.07 -7.80
N GLY A 320 -5.56 5.30 -7.70
CA GLY A 320 -5.73 6.13 -6.50
C GLY A 320 -5.05 5.53 -5.27
N ILE A 321 -5.59 5.81 -4.09
CA ILE A 321 -5.04 5.36 -2.79
C ILE A 321 -4.89 3.84 -2.72
N LEU A 322 -5.83 3.07 -3.28
CA LEU A 322 -5.73 1.61 -3.34
C LEU A 322 -4.50 1.16 -4.13
N GLY A 323 -4.16 1.86 -5.22
CA GLY A 323 -2.97 1.56 -6.01
C GLY A 323 -1.68 1.79 -5.23
N ALA A 324 -1.62 2.83 -4.40
CA ALA A 324 -0.46 3.10 -3.54
C ALA A 324 -0.15 1.95 -2.57
N VAL A 325 -1.17 1.21 -2.14
CA VAL A 325 -1.02 0.07 -1.22
C VAL A 325 -0.77 -1.25 -1.97
N ILE A 326 -1.46 -1.46 -3.12
CA ILE A 326 -1.48 -2.76 -3.81
C ILE A 326 -0.31 -2.92 -4.79
N VAL A 327 0.12 -1.85 -5.47
CA VAL A 327 1.16 -1.95 -6.50
C VAL A 327 2.55 -2.29 -5.93
N PRO A 328 3.01 -1.77 -4.77
CA PRO A 328 4.30 -2.14 -4.21
C PRO A 328 4.51 -3.66 -4.00
N PRO A 329 3.57 -4.44 -3.42
CA PRO A 329 3.73 -5.90 -3.34
C PRO A 329 3.80 -6.57 -4.72
N TRP A 330 3.14 -6.05 -5.75
CA TRP A 330 3.27 -6.56 -7.11
C TRP A 330 4.65 -6.32 -7.69
N ILE A 331 5.24 -5.14 -7.44
CA ILE A 331 6.64 -4.85 -7.82
C ILE A 331 7.60 -5.76 -7.07
N ALA A 332 7.36 -5.99 -5.77
CA ALA A 332 8.16 -6.94 -4.98
C ALA A 332 8.07 -8.38 -5.55
N GLY A 333 6.90 -8.82 -5.99
CA GLY A 333 6.73 -10.10 -6.69
C GLY A 333 7.41 -10.13 -8.06
N ALA A 334 7.25 -9.08 -8.85
CA ALA A 334 7.86 -8.97 -10.19
C ALA A 334 9.40 -8.95 -10.13
N SER A 335 9.98 -8.36 -9.08
CA SER A 335 11.42 -8.36 -8.89
C SER A 335 12.02 -9.78 -8.76
N VAL A 336 11.26 -10.74 -8.22
CA VAL A 336 11.67 -12.16 -8.17
C VAL A 336 11.84 -12.74 -9.57
N LEU A 337 10.88 -12.46 -10.46
CA LEU A 337 10.97 -12.92 -11.85
C LEU A 337 12.19 -12.32 -12.56
N LEU A 338 12.40 -11.03 -12.40
CA LEU A 338 13.56 -10.35 -12.99
C LEU A 338 14.88 -10.91 -12.44
N GLU A 339 14.95 -11.10 -11.14
CA GLU A 339 16.14 -11.64 -10.45
C GLU A 339 16.44 -13.06 -10.90
N ASN A 340 15.47 -13.98 -10.84
CA ASN A 340 15.70 -15.41 -11.05
C ASN A 340 15.74 -15.80 -12.53
N LEU A 341 14.91 -15.17 -13.38
CA LEU A 341 14.83 -15.55 -14.80
C LEU A 341 15.78 -14.77 -15.71
N TYR A 342 16.21 -13.58 -15.30
CA TYR A 342 17.06 -12.73 -16.14
C TYR A 342 18.42 -12.42 -15.51
N LEU A 343 18.46 -11.81 -14.32
CA LEU A 343 19.71 -11.30 -13.74
C LEU A 343 20.63 -12.44 -13.32
N ARG A 344 20.14 -13.40 -12.59
CA ARG A 344 20.92 -14.52 -12.08
C ARG A 344 21.54 -15.39 -13.22
N PRO A 345 20.80 -15.80 -14.25
CA PRO A 345 21.39 -16.49 -15.41
C PRO A 345 22.44 -15.66 -16.13
N LYS A 346 22.22 -14.34 -16.29
CA LYS A 346 23.18 -13.43 -16.92
C LYS A 346 24.49 -13.35 -16.12
N LEU A 347 24.39 -13.13 -14.79
CA LEU A 347 25.59 -13.04 -13.92
C LEU A 347 26.38 -14.36 -13.84
N LEU A 348 25.67 -15.50 -13.88
CA LEU A 348 26.31 -16.82 -13.98
C LEU A 348 27.04 -17.00 -15.32
N ALA A 349 26.45 -16.52 -16.42
CA ALA A 349 27.10 -16.57 -17.74
C ALA A 349 28.32 -15.64 -17.84
N GLU A 350 28.30 -14.50 -17.12
CA GLU A 350 29.41 -13.56 -17.03
C GLU A 350 30.51 -13.97 -16.01
N GLY A 351 30.33 -15.09 -15.30
CA GLY A 351 31.29 -15.60 -14.29
C GLY A 351 31.39 -14.72 -13.02
N LYS A 352 30.43 -13.80 -12.81
CA LYS A 352 30.43 -12.87 -11.67
C LYS A 352 29.84 -13.46 -10.39
N VAL A 353 29.16 -14.60 -10.47
CA VAL A 353 28.55 -15.31 -9.33
C VAL A 353 28.87 -16.77 -9.42
N SER A 354 29.29 -17.39 -8.29
CA SER A 354 29.51 -18.83 -8.20
C SER A 354 28.20 -19.62 -8.23
N ARG A 355 28.25 -20.87 -8.73
CA ARG A 355 27.06 -21.75 -8.82
C ARG A 355 26.53 -22.26 -7.48
N GLU A 356 27.24 -22.01 -6.37
CA GLU A 356 26.82 -22.48 -5.05
C GLU A 356 25.71 -21.62 -4.46
N PRO A 357 24.59 -22.22 -3.96
CA PRO A 357 23.51 -21.53 -3.29
C PRO A 357 23.92 -21.22 -1.84
N GLY A 358 24.86 -20.29 -1.63
CA GLY A 358 25.26 -19.81 -0.31
C GLY A 358 24.73 -18.40 0.01
N VAL A 359 24.58 -18.13 1.29
CA VAL A 359 24.06 -16.85 1.82
C VAL A 359 24.85 -15.63 1.32
N GLY A 360 26.12 -15.77 0.97
CA GLY A 360 26.97 -14.70 0.46
C GLY A 360 26.69 -14.24 -0.97
N SER A 361 25.98 -15.04 -1.78
CA SER A 361 25.68 -14.68 -3.18
C SER A 361 24.53 -13.66 -3.31
N ARG A 362 23.74 -13.45 -2.25
CA ARG A 362 22.63 -12.47 -2.24
C ARG A 362 23.11 -11.05 -2.02
N GLU A 363 24.11 -10.84 -1.16
CA GLU A 363 24.67 -9.51 -0.88
C GLU A 363 25.46 -8.94 -2.08
N SER A 364 26.14 -9.78 -2.87
CA SER A 364 26.90 -9.34 -4.04
C SER A 364 26.01 -8.88 -5.22
N ILE A 365 24.77 -9.34 -5.30
CA ILE A 365 23.81 -8.89 -6.33
C ILE A 365 23.23 -7.51 -5.99
N CYS A 366 23.03 -7.22 -4.69
CA CYS A 366 22.49 -5.95 -4.25
C CYS A 366 23.53 -4.82 -4.19
N SER A 367 24.83 -5.13 -4.01
CA SER A 367 25.88 -4.11 -3.93
C SER A 367 26.30 -3.51 -5.29
N ASN A 368 25.89 -4.11 -6.40
CA ASN A 368 26.18 -3.66 -7.76
C ASN A 368 25.05 -2.87 -8.44
N TRP A 369 24.06 -2.44 -7.67
CA TRP A 369 22.97 -1.53 -8.03
C TRP A 369 22.94 -0.36 -7.04
#